data_8769c09b7b8e817c5b3993dcad4b04cd
#
_entry.id   8769c09b7b8e817c5b3993dcad4b04cd
#
_cell.length_a   1.000
_cell.length_b   1.000
_cell.length_c   1.000
_cell.angle_alpha   90.00
_cell.angle_beta   90.00
_cell.angle_gamma   90.00
#
_symmetry.space_group_name_H-M   'P 1'
#
loop_
_entity.id
_entity.type
_entity.pdbx_description
1 polymer ?
#
loop_
_entity_poly.entity_id
_entity_poly.type
_entity_poly.pdbx_seq_one_letter_code
_entity_poly.pdbx_strand_id
1 'polypeptide(L)'
;MAEFAAAPTGAAPNTPANYPANRKAAMAILLMASFMNLIDVTVVNGALPSMAQTLKATSSQLQWVIAAYTLAFSLGLLPFGRLGDTFGRRRMFLAGVGAFTFASLLCGLAPSIEWLIFARVLQGLAGAMMTPQTLAIAQVIFPPEERAGIFALFGFASGLAAVTGPLLGGFLIHLDIAGLSWRPIFLINIPVGILAIVLGLRIIPKVAGIRTLGIDFVGIAIAGLALLLITYPMIEGRSHGWPVWTFAMMATSLPLFYAFVK
;
A
#
# COMPACT_ATOMS: atom_id res chain seq x y z
N MET A 1 41.03 -39.59 -16.77
CA MET A 1 40.17 -40.04 -15.66
C MET A 1 40.18 -38.94 -14.63
N ALA A 2 39.16 -38.10 -14.64
CA ALA A 2 38.99 -37.04 -13.64
C ALA A 2 37.89 -37.53 -12.70
N GLU A 3 38.26 -37.67 -11.43
CA GLU A 3 37.47 -38.14 -10.31
C GLU A 3 36.44 -37.05 -9.96
N PHE A 4 35.15 -37.30 -10.22
CA PHE A 4 34.06 -36.45 -9.75
C PHE A 4 33.95 -36.61 -8.24
N ALA A 5 34.46 -35.64 -7.50
CA ALA A 5 34.24 -35.53 -6.09
C ALA A 5 32.74 -35.31 -5.82
N ALA A 6 32.11 -36.31 -5.19
CA ALA A 6 30.72 -36.22 -4.76
C ALA A 6 30.56 -35.08 -3.73
N ALA A 7 29.64 -34.15 -4.00
CA ALA A 7 29.26 -33.11 -3.06
C ALA A 7 28.71 -33.78 -1.77
N PRO A 8 28.98 -33.18 -0.59
CA PRO A 8 28.51 -33.76 0.66
C PRO A 8 26.98 -33.60 0.75
N THR A 9 26.29 -34.74 0.68
CA THR A 9 24.85 -34.87 1.02
C THR A 9 24.67 -34.77 2.53
N GLY A 10 24.91 -33.57 3.08
CA GLY A 10 24.63 -33.24 4.44
C GLY A 10 23.39 -32.34 4.51
N ALA A 11 22.21 -32.90 4.14
CA ALA A 11 20.97 -32.28 4.57
C ALA A 11 20.93 -32.36 6.11
N ALA A 12 21.10 -31.21 6.77
CA ALA A 12 20.91 -31.14 8.21
C ALA A 12 19.50 -31.67 8.55
N PRO A 13 19.36 -32.53 9.60
CA PRO A 13 18.05 -33.04 10.00
C PRO A 13 17.11 -31.86 10.23
N ASN A 14 15.89 -31.94 9.64
CA ASN A 14 14.81 -30.98 9.83
C ASN A 14 14.52 -30.82 11.31
N THR A 15 15.21 -29.87 11.94
CA THR A 15 14.78 -29.36 13.24
C THR A 15 13.44 -28.70 12.97
N PRO A 16 12.34 -29.11 13.64
CA PRO A 16 11.05 -28.49 13.41
C PRO A 16 11.17 -26.98 13.68
N ALA A 17 10.97 -26.18 12.63
CA ALA A 17 11.06 -24.74 12.74
C ALA A 17 10.07 -24.30 13.84
N ASN A 18 10.59 -23.67 14.89
CA ASN A 18 9.81 -23.29 16.08
C ASN A 18 8.95 -22.06 15.71
N TYR A 19 7.81 -22.31 15.07
CA TYR A 19 6.87 -21.25 14.67
C TYR A 19 6.19 -20.66 15.89
N PRO A 20 5.97 -19.32 15.94
CA PRO A 20 5.34 -18.66 17.10
C PRO A 20 3.96 -19.24 17.40
N ALA A 21 3.67 -19.54 18.68
CA ALA A 21 2.38 -20.06 19.10
C ALA A 21 1.21 -19.11 18.77
N ASN A 22 1.47 -17.79 18.76
CA ASN A 22 0.52 -16.73 18.47
C ASN A 22 0.47 -16.33 16.98
N ARG A 23 1.02 -17.16 16.06
CA ARG A 23 1.08 -16.84 14.62
C ARG A 23 -0.27 -16.52 13.99
N LYS A 24 -1.36 -17.20 14.42
CA LYS A 24 -2.71 -16.91 13.93
C LYS A 24 -3.20 -15.53 14.35
N ALA A 25 -2.92 -15.11 15.58
CA ALA A 25 -3.24 -13.77 16.07
C ALA A 25 -2.40 -12.69 15.35
N ALA A 26 -1.12 -12.96 15.10
CA ALA A 26 -0.28 -12.08 14.29
C ALA A 26 -0.85 -11.92 12.87
N MET A 27 -1.28 -13.04 12.26
CA MET A 27 -1.91 -13.03 10.95
C MET A 27 -3.20 -12.20 10.91
N ALA A 28 -4.04 -12.30 11.92
CA ALA A 28 -5.28 -11.51 12.03
C ALA A 28 -4.98 -10.01 12.04
N ILE A 29 -3.91 -9.58 12.73
CA ILE A 29 -3.49 -8.17 12.76
C ILE A 29 -2.96 -7.72 11.39
N LEU A 30 -2.15 -8.56 10.74
CA LEU A 30 -1.63 -8.29 9.39
C LEU A 30 -2.77 -8.15 8.38
N LEU A 31 -3.76 -9.04 8.44
CA LEU A 31 -4.95 -8.99 7.58
C LEU A 31 -5.83 -7.77 7.88
N MET A 32 -6.04 -7.43 9.15
CA MET A 32 -6.82 -6.25 9.54
C MET A 32 -6.21 -4.97 8.97
N ALA A 33 -4.89 -4.79 9.10
CA ALA A 33 -4.20 -3.64 8.55
C ALA A 33 -4.19 -3.64 7.00
N SER A 34 -4.03 -4.82 6.38
CA SER A 34 -4.12 -4.94 4.92
C SER A 34 -5.54 -4.66 4.42
N PHE A 35 -6.55 -5.15 5.09
CA PHE A 35 -7.95 -4.92 4.76
C PHE A 35 -8.32 -3.44 4.88
N MET A 36 -7.85 -2.76 5.94
CA MET A 36 -7.99 -1.31 6.11
C MET A 36 -7.41 -0.56 4.90
N ASN A 37 -6.19 -0.92 4.47
CA ASN A 37 -5.55 -0.32 3.30
C ASN A 37 -6.34 -0.58 2.01
N LEU A 38 -6.82 -1.81 1.81
CA LEU A 38 -7.59 -2.20 0.61
C LEU A 38 -8.96 -1.52 0.54
N ILE A 39 -9.66 -1.41 1.67
CA ILE A 39 -10.92 -0.64 1.75
C ILE A 39 -10.66 0.82 1.43
N ASP A 40 -9.60 1.43 1.97
CA ASP A 40 -9.29 2.84 1.74
C ASP A 40 -9.15 3.18 0.25
N VAL A 41 -8.56 2.27 -0.54
CA VAL A 41 -8.46 2.44 -2.01
C VAL A 41 -9.84 2.46 -2.68
N THR A 42 -10.76 1.63 -2.22
CA THR A 42 -12.04 1.41 -2.89
C THR A 42 -13.18 2.30 -2.38
N VAL A 43 -13.16 2.64 -1.09
CA VAL A 43 -14.18 3.45 -0.42
C VAL A 43 -14.26 4.89 -0.98
N VAL A 44 -13.12 5.43 -1.41
CA VAL A 44 -13.00 6.78 -1.97
C VAL A 44 -13.86 6.95 -3.23
N ASN A 45 -13.98 5.89 -4.06
CA ASN A 45 -14.78 5.95 -5.29
C ASN A 45 -16.24 6.32 -5.01
N GLY A 46 -16.82 5.78 -3.92
CA GLY A 46 -18.18 6.11 -3.50
C GLY A 46 -18.33 7.54 -2.98
N ALA A 47 -17.23 8.16 -2.54
CA ALA A 47 -17.23 9.48 -1.93
C ALA A 47 -16.97 10.64 -2.91
N LEU A 48 -16.52 10.35 -4.13
CA LEU A 48 -16.16 11.39 -5.12
C LEU A 48 -17.27 12.41 -5.38
N PRO A 49 -18.57 12.03 -5.53
CA PRO A 49 -19.63 13.02 -5.74
C PRO A 49 -19.80 13.98 -4.56
N SER A 50 -19.69 13.49 -3.34
CA SER A 50 -19.77 14.30 -2.12
C SER A 50 -18.56 15.23 -1.97
N MET A 51 -17.34 14.76 -2.31
CA MET A 51 -16.13 15.57 -2.36
C MET A 51 -16.24 16.68 -3.41
N ALA A 52 -16.78 16.37 -4.61
CA ALA A 52 -17.00 17.36 -5.67
C ALA A 52 -17.83 18.54 -5.18
N GLN A 53 -18.93 18.26 -4.48
CA GLN A 53 -19.84 19.28 -3.98
C GLN A 53 -19.24 20.09 -2.85
N THR A 54 -18.66 19.42 -1.84
CA THR A 54 -18.19 20.07 -0.61
C THR A 54 -16.88 20.84 -0.78
N LEU A 55 -15.96 20.32 -1.63
CA LEU A 55 -14.68 20.96 -1.92
C LEU A 55 -14.68 21.76 -3.23
N LYS A 56 -15.82 21.81 -3.94
CA LYS A 56 -15.96 22.47 -5.26
C LYS A 56 -14.89 22.01 -6.25
N ALA A 57 -14.58 20.68 -6.21
CA ALA A 57 -13.50 20.10 -6.95
C ALA A 57 -13.88 19.81 -8.41
N THR A 58 -12.94 20.02 -9.31
CA THR A 58 -13.07 19.63 -10.73
C THR A 58 -12.93 18.12 -10.91
N SER A 59 -13.41 17.59 -12.05
CA SER A 59 -13.27 16.17 -12.38
C SER A 59 -11.81 15.70 -12.41
N SER A 60 -10.89 16.53 -12.86
CA SER A 60 -9.44 16.27 -12.87
C SER A 60 -8.90 16.16 -11.43
N GLN A 61 -9.23 17.10 -10.56
CA GLN A 61 -8.80 17.06 -9.15
C GLN A 61 -9.32 15.81 -8.43
N LEU A 62 -10.55 15.38 -8.70
CA LEU A 62 -11.10 14.14 -8.13
C LEU A 62 -10.34 12.89 -8.63
N GLN A 63 -9.95 12.86 -9.89
CA GLN A 63 -9.09 11.80 -10.42
C GLN A 63 -7.73 11.79 -9.72
N TRP A 64 -7.17 12.98 -9.43
CA TRP A 64 -5.92 13.09 -8.68
C TRP A 64 -6.02 12.57 -7.24
N VAL A 65 -7.16 12.65 -6.57
CA VAL A 65 -7.35 12.03 -5.24
C VAL A 65 -7.06 10.53 -5.27
N ILE A 66 -7.44 9.84 -6.36
CA ILE A 66 -7.18 8.40 -6.55
C ILE A 66 -5.77 8.16 -7.05
N ALA A 67 -5.37 8.89 -8.10
CA ALA A 67 -4.10 8.69 -8.79
C ALA A 67 -2.90 9.01 -7.89
N ALA A 68 -2.96 10.07 -7.09
CA ALA A 68 -1.88 10.46 -6.18
C ALA A 68 -1.55 9.36 -5.17
N TYR A 69 -2.57 8.73 -4.60
CA TYR A 69 -2.39 7.57 -3.72
C TYR A 69 -1.74 6.40 -4.47
N THR A 70 -2.31 6.01 -5.61
CA THR A 70 -1.87 4.84 -6.38
C THR A 70 -0.44 5.00 -6.88
N LEU A 71 -0.08 6.18 -7.38
CA LEU A 71 1.30 6.50 -7.80
C LEU A 71 2.27 6.42 -6.64
N ALA A 72 1.98 7.10 -5.53
CA ALA A 72 2.82 7.10 -4.35
C ALA A 72 2.98 5.69 -3.76
N PHE A 73 1.89 4.92 -3.72
CA PHE A 73 1.90 3.52 -3.30
C PHE A 73 2.81 2.67 -4.19
N SER A 74 2.64 2.74 -5.51
CA SER A 74 3.42 1.96 -6.48
C SER A 74 4.91 2.27 -6.39
N LEU A 75 5.26 3.56 -6.30
CA LEU A 75 6.65 4.01 -6.16
C LEU A 75 7.28 3.60 -4.83
N GLY A 76 6.48 3.55 -3.77
CA GLY A 76 6.94 3.17 -2.44
C GLY A 76 7.17 1.67 -2.26
N LEU A 77 6.54 0.79 -3.04
CA LEU A 77 6.57 -0.66 -2.82
C LEU A 77 8.00 -1.24 -2.79
N LEU A 78 8.81 -0.91 -3.79
CA LEU A 78 10.18 -1.42 -3.89
C LEU A 78 11.11 -0.87 -2.79
N PRO A 79 11.20 0.47 -2.58
CA PRO A 79 12.09 1.02 -1.56
C PRO A 79 11.69 0.61 -0.15
N PHE A 80 10.40 0.60 0.18
CA PHE A 80 9.95 0.19 1.51
C PHE A 80 10.03 -1.33 1.73
N GLY A 81 9.95 -2.14 0.68
CA GLY A 81 10.29 -3.55 0.74
C GLY A 81 11.73 -3.75 1.22
N ARG A 82 12.70 -3.11 0.57
CA ARG A 82 14.12 -3.16 0.94
C ARG A 82 14.43 -2.54 2.31
N LEU A 83 13.78 -1.41 2.64
CA LEU A 83 13.90 -0.80 3.96
C LEU A 83 13.41 -1.75 5.07
N GLY A 84 12.34 -2.51 4.83
CA GLY A 84 11.86 -3.52 5.75
C GLY A 84 12.85 -4.66 5.96
N ASP A 85 13.55 -5.08 4.89
CA ASP A 85 14.62 -6.08 4.98
C ASP A 85 15.83 -5.55 5.75
N THR A 86 16.10 -4.24 5.67
CA THR A 86 17.24 -3.61 6.35
C THR A 86 16.95 -3.29 7.82
N PHE A 87 15.84 -2.61 8.10
CA PHE A 87 15.53 -2.11 9.45
C PHE A 87 14.65 -3.05 10.28
N GLY A 88 14.18 -4.14 9.66
CA GLY A 88 13.30 -5.13 10.28
C GLY A 88 11.84 -4.96 9.90
N ARG A 89 11.25 -6.03 9.36
CA ARG A 89 9.92 -6.06 8.76
C ARG A 89 8.80 -5.62 9.71
N ARG A 90 8.85 -6.06 10.99
CA ARG A 90 7.87 -5.65 12.00
C ARG A 90 7.91 -4.13 12.25
N ARG A 91 9.11 -3.54 12.37
CA ARG A 91 9.25 -2.10 12.63
C ARG A 91 8.69 -1.30 11.45
N MET A 92 9.04 -1.69 10.23
CA MET A 92 8.54 -1.04 9.01
C MET A 92 7.04 -1.17 8.88
N PHE A 93 6.46 -2.35 9.16
CA PHE A 93 5.02 -2.57 9.17
C PHE A 93 4.32 -1.63 10.16
N LEU A 94 4.75 -1.59 11.42
CA LEU A 94 4.12 -0.76 12.46
C LEU A 94 4.30 0.75 12.18
N ALA A 95 5.45 1.16 11.66
CA ALA A 95 5.66 2.54 11.20
C ALA A 95 4.73 2.89 10.04
N GLY A 96 4.54 1.95 9.09
CA GLY A 96 3.59 2.09 7.98
C GLY A 96 2.15 2.24 8.47
N VAL A 97 1.71 1.40 9.41
CA VAL A 97 0.36 1.52 10.03
C VAL A 97 0.19 2.87 10.72
N GLY A 98 1.20 3.32 11.48
CA GLY A 98 1.18 4.63 12.14
C GLY A 98 1.11 5.80 11.16
N ALA A 99 1.97 5.77 10.13
CA ALA A 99 1.96 6.78 9.08
C ALA A 99 0.65 6.80 8.29
N PHE A 100 0.07 5.61 7.99
CA PHE A 100 -1.20 5.49 7.30
C PHE A 100 -2.36 6.04 8.14
N THR A 101 -2.38 5.73 9.43
CA THR A 101 -3.38 6.24 10.38
C THR A 101 -3.31 7.76 10.48
N PHE A 102 -2.09 8.32 10.57
CA PHE A 102 -1.87 9.77 10.60
C PHE A 102 -2.27 10.43 9.27
N ALA A 103 -1.88 9.87 8.13
CA ALA A 103 -2.29 10.37 6.81
C ALA A 103 -3.80 10.30 6.61
N SER A 104 -4.47 9.25 7.12
CA SER A 104 -5.93 9.15 7.14
C SER A 104 -6.59 10.27 7.95
N LEU A 105 -6.00 10.65 9.08
CA LEU A 105 -6.46 11.82 9.85
C LEU A 105 -6.32 13.10 9.02
N LEU A 106 -5.18 13.31 8.34
CA LEU A 106 -4.99 14.47 7.47
C LEU A 106 -6.00 14.50 6.32
N CYS A 107 -6.32 13.35 5.71
CA CYS A 107 -7.37 13.24 4.70
C CYS A 107 -8.74 13.60 5.26
N GLY A 108 -9.11 13.08 6.43
CA GLY A 108 -10.41 13.35 7.07
C GLY A 108 -10.58 14.80 7.52
N LEU A 109 -9.47 15.51 7.80
CA LEU A 109 -9.45 16.93 8.21
C LEU A 109 -9.17 17.87 7.04
N ALA A 110 -9.10 17.39 5.78
CA ALA A 110 -8.73 18.19 4.63
C ALA A 110 -9.65 19.42 4.44
N PRO A 111 -9.09 20.64 4.43
CA PRO A 111 -9.87 21.87 4.20
C PRO A 111 -10.07 22.16 2.71
N SER A 112 -9.21 21.63 1.83
CA SER A 112 -9.26 21.82 0.37
C SER A 112 -8.93 20.53 -0.38
N ILE A 113 -9.22 20.52 -1.69
CA ILE A 113 -8.94 19.38 -2.53
C ILE A 113 -7.43 19.17 -2.72
N GLU A 114 -6.63 20.22 -2.79
CA GLU A 114 -5.17 20.16 -2.93
C GLU A 114 -4.54 19.54 -1.66
N TRP A 115 -5.04 19.94 -0.49
CA TRP A 115 -4.62 19.30 0.76
C TRP A 115 -4.96 17.82 0.79
N LEU A 116 -6.17 17.47 0.34
CA LEU A 116 -6.59 16.08 0.26
C LEU A 116 -5.67 15.28 -0.67
N ILE A 117 -5.35 15.80 -1.87
CA ILE A 117 -4.43 15.17 -2.82
C ILE A 117 -3.05 14.96 -2.18
N PHE A 118 -2.51 15.98 -1.50
CA PHE A 118 -1.24 15.87 -0.78
C PHE A 118 -1.28 14.78 0.31
N ALA A 119 -2.33 14.78 1.13
CA ALA A 119 -2.52 13.76 2.17
C ALA A 119 -2.65 12.35 1.58
N ARG A 120 -3.26 12.20 0.39
CA ARG A 120 -3.34 10.94 -0.36
C ARG A 120 -1.96 10.44 -0.83
N VAL A 121 -1.04 11.33 -1.20
CA VAL A 121 0.36 10.94 -1.48
C VAL A 121 1.00 10.33 -0.23
N LEU A 122 0.89 10.99 0.92
CA LEU A 122 1.43 10.48 2.19
C LEU A 122 0.81 9.14 2.58
N GLN A 123 -0.50 9.00 2.38
CA GLN A 123 -1.24 7.78 2.69
C GLN A 123 -0.84 6.63 1.75
N GLY A 124 -0.62 6.89 0.46
CA GLY A 124 -0.10 5.91 -0.50
C GLY A 124 1.29 5.41 -0.13
N LEU A 125 2.22 6.31 0.23
CA LEU A 125 3.55 5.93 0.72
C LEU A 125 3.47 5.08 1.99
N ALA A 126 2.59 5.44 2.92
CA ALA A 126 2.39 4.68 4.16
C ALA A 126 1.81 3.29 3.90
N GLY A 127 0.86 3.14 2.98
CA GLY A 127 0.35 1.85 2.51
C GLY A 127 1.44 0.98 1.89
N ALA A 128 2.33 1.58 1.11
CA ALA A 128 3.49 0.91 0.52
C ALA A 128 4.51 0.44 1.58
N MET A 129 4.60 1.11 2.72
CA MET A 129 5.41 0.63 3.86
C MET A 129 4.83 -0.64 4.48
N MET A 130 3.51 -0.83 4.47
CA MET A 130 2.82 -1.95 5.10
C MET A 130 2.83 -3.21 4.24
N THR A 131 2.47 -3.08 2.97
CA THR A 131 2.10 -4.21 2.09
C THR A 131 3.21 -5.25 1.91
N PRO A 132 4.45 -4.92 1.53
CA PRO A 132 5.50 -5.93 1.38
C PRO A 132 5.87 -6.57 2.73
N GLN A 133 5.76 -5.84 3.83
CA GLN A 133 6.07 -6.36 5.16
C GLN A 133 5.05 -7.40 5.62
N THR A 134 3.78 -7.18 5.31
CA THR A 134 2.69 -8.09 5.65
C THR A 134 2.93 -9.47 5.05
N LEU A 135 3.19 -9.54 3.74
CA LEU A 135 3.47 -10.81 3.06
C LEU A 135 4.77 -11.45 3.56
N ALA A 136 5.80 -10.64 3.77
CA ALA A 136 7.09 -11.12 4.22
C ALA A 136 7.06 -11.65 5.68
N ILE A 137 6.32 -11.00 6.59
CA ILE A 137 6.12 -11.50 7.95
C ILE A 137 5.32 -12.80 7.91
N ALA A 138 4.24 -12.87 7.12
CA ALA A 138 3.43 -14.06 6.98
C ALA A 138 4.26 -15.27 6.51
N GLN A 139 5.16 -15.09 5.53
CA GLN A 139 6.05 -16.16 5.05
C GLN A 139 7.03 -16.66 6.11
N VAL A 140 7.42 -15.82 7.07
CA VAL A 140 8.36 -16.22 8.13
C VAL A 140 7.66 -16.95 9.28
N ILE A 141 6.42 -16.53 9.63
CA ILE A 141 5.70 -17.08 10.79
C ILE A 141 4.88 -18.33 10.47
N PHE A 142 4.72 -18.68 9.18
CA PHE A 142 4.01 -19.88 8.74
C PHE A 142 4.90 -20.84 7.97
N PRO A 143 4.72 -22.16 8.16
CA PRO A 143 5.44 -23.19 7.40
C PRO A 143 5.04 -23.15 5.92
N PRO A 144 5.89 -23.65 5.01
CA PRO A 144 5.65 -23.65 3.57
C PRO A 144 4.29 -24.22 3.17
N GLU A 145 3.85 -25.27 3.86
CA GLU A 145 2.63 -26.02 3.58
C GLU A 145 1.36 -25.17 3.83
N GLU A 146 1.42 -24.23 4.79
CA GLU A 146 0.29 -23.36 5.14
C GLU A 146 0.27 -22.07 4.28
N ARG A 147 1.35 -21.70 3.58
CA ARG A 147 1.49 -20.42 2.87
C ARG A 147 0.44 -20.24 1.77
N ALA A 148 0.11 -21.31 1.04
CA ALA A 148 -0.92 -21.23 0.01
C ALA A 148 -2.27 -20.77 0.57
N GLY A 149 -2.68 -21.32 1.74
CA GLY A 149 -3.89 -20.89 2.45
C GLY A 149 -3.83 -19.45 2.92
N ILE A 150 -2.65 -19.00 3.38
CA ILE A 150 -2.44 -17.60 3.81
C ILE A 150 -2.58 -16.64 2.61
N PHE A 151 -1.98 -16.96 1.46
CA PHE A 151 -2.13 -16.12 0.26
C PHE A 151 -3.57 -16.12 -0.26
N ALA A 152 -4.28 -17.25 -0.20
CA ALA A 152 -5.69 -17.32 -0.54
C ALA A 152 -6.54 -16.39 0.37
N LEU A 153 -6.20 -16.31 1.66
CA LEU A 153 -6.87 -15.42 2.62
C LEU A 153 -6.64 -13.93 2.29
N PHE A 154 -5.43 -13.55 1.83
CA PHE A 154 -5.17 -12.19 1.31
C PHE A 154 -5.98 -11.90 0.05
N GLY A 155 -6.05 -12.86 -0.88
CA GLY A 155 -6.87 -12.74 -2.08
C GLY A 155 -8.35 -12.57 -1.75
N PHE A 156 -8.88 -13.36 -0.81
CA PHE A 156 -10.24 -13.23 -0.31
C PHE A 156 -10.49 -11.85 0.32
N ALA A 157 -9.58 -11.38 1.19
CA ALA A 157 -9.68 -10.07 1.80
C ALA A 157 -9.68 -8.94 0.74
N SER A 158 -8.87 -9.07 -0.32
CA SER A 158 -8.86 -8.11 -1.42
C SER A 158 -10.18 -8.08 -2.19
N GLY A 159 -10.72 -9.26 -2.53
CA GLY A 159 -12.02 -9.36 -3.18
C GLY A 159 -13.16 -8.80 -2.31
N LEU A 160 -13.13 -9.11 -1.02
CA LEU A 160 -14.11 -8.58 -0.06
C LEU A 160 -14.01 -7.05 0.04
N ALA A 161 -12.80 -6.48 0.13
CA ALA A 161 -12.58 -5.03 0.18
C ALA A 161 -13.08 -4.32 -1.08
N ALA A 162 -12.92 -4.94 -2.27
CA ALA A 162 -13.38 -4.39 -3.53
C ALA A 162 -14.92 -4.21 -3.56
N VAL A 163 -15.66 -5.12 -2.92
CA VAL A 163 -17.12 -5.06 -2.85
C VAL A 163 -17.59 -4.20 -1.68
N THR A 164 -16.98 -4.38 -0.51
CA THR A 164 -17.42 -3.69 0.72
C THR A 164 -17.02 -2.22 0.75
N GLY A 165 -15.91 -1.84 0.08
CA GLY A 165 -15.43 -0.45 0.09
C GLY A 165 -16.44 0.55 -0.45
N PRO A 166 -16.94 0.43 -1.68
CA PRO A 166 -17.96 1.33 -2.22
C PRO A 166 -19.26 1.33 -1.42
N LEU A 167 -19.69 0.15 -0.92
CA LEU A 167 -20.89 0.04 -0.08
C LEU A 167 -20.70 0.78 1.26
N LEU A 168 -19.56 0.57 1.91
CA LEU A 168 -19.23 1.26 3.16
C LEU A 168 -19.12 2.77 2.95
N GLY A 169 -18.52 3.20 1.83
CA GLY A 169 -18.43 4.62 1.46
C GLY A 169 -19.80 5.26 1.32
N GLY A 170 -20.68 4.66 0.53
CA GLY A 170 -22.04 5.12 0.35
C GLY A 170 -22.82 5.15 1.67
N PHE A 171 -22.70 4.11 2.49
CA PHE A 171 -23.35 4.02 3.80
C PHE A 171 -22.88 5.10 4.77
N LEU A 172 -21.57 5.32 4.91
CA LEU A 172 -21.00 6.35 5.80
C LEU A 172 -21.41 7.77 5.39
N ILE A 173 -21.49 8.02 4.08
CA ILE A 173 -21.95 9.32 3.55
C ILE A 173 -23.44 9.52 3.81
N HIS A 174 -24.25 8.46 3.61
CA HIS A 174 -25.70 8.53 3.86
C HIS A 174 -26.02 8.79 5.33
N LEU A 175 -25.23 8.23 6.27
CA LEU A 175 -25.37 8.48 7.69
C LEU A 175 -25.05 9.92 8.09
N ASP A 176 -24.27 10.63 7.30
CA ASP A 176 -23.80 12.01 7.53
C ASP A 176 -23.42 12.27 8.99
N ILE A 177 -22.58 11.42 9.56
CA ILE A 177 -22.19 11.44 10.97
C ILE A 177 -21.67 12.81 11.35
N ALA A 178 -22.41 13.51 12.20
CA ALA A 178 -22.09 14.85 12.70
C ALA A 178 -21.90 15.92 11.58
N GLY A 179 -22.53 15.78 10.43
CA GLY A 179 -22.37 16.71 9.29
C GLY A 179 -21.01 16.63 8.61
N LEU A 180 -20.26 15.53 8.82
CA LEU A 180 -18.91 15.35 8.29
C LEU A 180 -18.87 14.90 6.84
N SER A 181 -20.03 14.59 6.21
CA SER A 181 -20.16 14.21 4.81
C SER A 181 -19.25 12.99 4.47
N TRP A 182 -18.28 13.12 3.56
CA TRP A 182 -17.37 12.07 3.14
C TRP A 182 -16.20 11.79 4.11
N ARG A 183 -15.90 12.70 5.04
CA ARG A 183 -14.73 12.61 5.95
C ARG A 183 -14.65 11.33 6.79
N PRO A 184 -15.78 10.74 7.27
CA PRO A 184 -15.77 9.49 8.03
C PRO A 184 -15.12 8.31 7.31
N ILE A 185 -15.08 8.30 5.96
CA ILE A 185 -14.43 7.20 5.20
C ILE A 185 -12.91 7.10 5.51
N PHE A 186 -12.27 8.22 5.84
CA PHE A 186 -10.87 8.26 6.27
C PHE A 186 -10.73 8.10 7.78
N LEU A 187 -11.61 8.74 8.55
CA LEU A 187 -11.54 8.74 10.02
C LEU A 187 -11.74 7.35 10.62
N ILE A 188 -12.47 6.46 9.95
CA ILE A 188 -12.65 5.06 10.38
C ILE A 188 -11.33 4.29 10.45
N ASN A 189 -10.32 4.70 9.70
CA ASN A 189 -8.98 4.09 9.74
C ASN A 189 -8.25 4.37 11.07
N ILE A 190 -8.63 5.42 11.80
CA ILE A 190 -7.93 5.82 13.04
C ILE A 190 -8.08 4.78 14.14
N PRO A 191 -9.30 4.38 14.57
CA PRO A 191 -9.45 3.35 15.59
C PRO A 191 -8.86 2.01 15.16
N VAL A 192 -9.02 1.62 13.90
CA VAL A 192 -8.45 0.37 13.35
C VAL A 192 -6.92 0.40 13.38
N GLY A 193 -6.31 1.51 12.94
CA GLY A 193 -4.86 1.67 12.95
C GLY A 193 -4.27 1.69 14.35
N ILE A 194 -4.89 2.38 15.30
CA ILE A 194 -4.47 2.37 16.72
C ILE A 194 -4.53 0.94 17.27
N LEU A 195 -5.62 0.23 17.03
CA LEU A 195 -5.77 -1.17 17.46
C LEU A 195 -4.68 -2.05 16.85
N ALA A 196 -4.42 -1.91 15.53
CA ALA A 196 -3.39 -2.66 14.83
C ALA A 196 -1.99 -2.39 15.40
N ILE A 197 -1.68 -1.14 15.77
CA ILE A 197 -0.40 -0.78 16.40
C ILE A 197 -0.28 -1.41 17.78
N VAL A 198 -1.29 -1.23 18.64
CA VAL A 198 -1.27 -1.73 20.04
C VAL A 198 -1.12 -3.25 20.06
N LEU A 199 -1.94 -3.96 19.29
CA LEU A 199 -1.87 -5.42 19.20
C LEU A 199 -0.59 -5.88 18.49
N GLY A 200 -0.18 -5.20 17.42
CA GLY A 200 1.02 -5.53 16.66
C GLY A 200 2.31 -5.38 17.47
N LEU A 201 2.40 -4.38 18.35
CA LEU A 201 3.52 -4.22 19.27
C LEU A 201 3.65 -5.39 20.26
N ARG A 202 2.58 -6.07 20.60
CA ARG A 202 2.57 -7.18 21.56
C ARG A 202 2.68 -8.55 20.90
N ILE A 203 2.06 -8.72 19.73
CA ILE A 203 1.78 -10.03 19.14
C ILE A 203 2.70 -10.35 17.95
N ILE A 204 3.00 -9.37 17.09
CA ILE A 204 3.84 -9.63 15.90
C ILE A 204 5.29 -9.90 16.35
N PRO A 205 5.88 -11.04 15.97
CA PRO A 205 7.26 -11.34 16.36
C PRO A 205 8.27 -10.39 15.71
N LYS A 206 9.40 -10.20 16.36
CA LYS A 206 10.52 -9.44 15.80
C LYS A 206 11.17 -10.28 14.71
N VAL A 207 11.05 -9.86 13.46
CA VAL A 207 11.76 -10.43 12.32
C VAL A 207 13.01 -9.57 12.09
N ALA A 208 14.18 -10.18 12.23
CA ALA A 208 15.45 -9.48 12.06
C ALA A 208 15.64 -9.00 10.63
N GLY A 209 16.22 -7.83 10.45
CA GLY A 209 16.60 -7.31 9.14
C GLY A 209 18.00 -7.78 8.72
N ILE A 210 18.26 -7.77 7.42
CA ILE A 210 19.55 -8.08 6.79
C ILE A 210 20.13 -6.77 6.23
N ARG A 211 21.17 -6.23 6.84
CA ARG A 211 21.71 -4.87 6.57
C ARG A 211 22.49 -4.70 5.25
N THR A 212 22.40 -5.60 4.28
CA THR A 212 23.30 -5.61 3.11
C THR A 212 22.71 -5.10 1.80
N LEU A 213 21.46 -4.65 1.77
CA LEU A 213 20.79 -4.28 0.52
C LEU A 213 20.78 -2.75 0.32
N GLY A 214 21.45 -2.28 -0.75
CA GLY A 214 21.37 -0.89 -1.20
C GLY A 214 19.98 -0.55 -1.78
N ILE A 215 19.59 0.73 -1.69
CA ILE A 215 18.37 1.24 -2.32
C ILE A 215 18.78 1.92 -3.63
N ASP A 216 18.15 1.51 -4.72
CA ASP A 216 18.33 2.14 -6.03
C ASP A 216 17.42 3.38 -6.15
N PHE A 217 17.89 4.51 -5.65
CA PHE A 217 17.16 5.77 -5.75
C PHE A 217 17.02 6.27 -7.19
N VAL A 218 17.98 5.93 -8.06
CA VAL A 218 17.96 6.35 -9.47
C VAL A 218 16.87 5.59 -10.21
N GLY A 219 16.82 4.27 -10.07
CA GLY A 219 15.75 3.45 -10.65
C GLY A 219 14.36 3.87 -10.16
N ILE A 220 14.20 4.17 -8.86
CA ILE A 220 12.93 4.67 -8.29
C ILE A 220 12.54 6.00 -8.93
N ALA A 221 13.49 6.94 -9.10
CA ALA A 221 13.21 8.23 -9.71
C ALA A 221 12.82 8.10 -11.19
N ILE A 222 13.52 7.24 -11.95
CA ILE A 222 13.21 6.96 -13.36
C ILE A 222 11.82 6.33 -13.48
N ALA A 223 11.51 5.30 -12.70
CA ALA A 223 10.20 4.66 -12.69
C ALA A 223 9.09 5.65 -12.32
N GLY A 224 9.33 6.51 -11.31
CA GLY A 224 8.40 7.54 -10.89
C GLY A 224 8.12 8.56 -11.99
N LEU A 225 9.15 9.05 -12.64
CA LEU A 225 9.00 9.98 -13.75
C LEU A 225 8.26 9.33 -14.92
N ALA A 226 8.59 8.09 -15.26
CA ALA A 226 7.92 7.36 -16.35
C ALA A 226 6.41 7.18 -16.06
N LEU A 227 6.04 6.81 -14.82
CA LEU A 227 4.64 6.69 -14.40
C LEU A 227 3.91 8.04 -14.41
N LEU A 228 4.55 9.12 -13.96
CA LEU A 228 3.97 10.46 -14.00
C LEU A 228 3.73 10.94 -15.45
N LEU A 229 4.67 10.66 -16.37
CA LEU A 229 4.55 11.02 -17.78
C LEU A 229 3.43 10.28 -18.51
N ILE A 230 2.90 9.19 -17.95
CA ILE A 230 1.68 8.54 -18.45
C ILE A 230 0.46 9.06 -17.71
N THR A 231 0.51 9.10 -16.38
CA THR A 231 -0.68 9.35 -15.56
C THR A 231 -1.15 10.81 -15.69
N TYR A 232 -0.22 11.76 -15.71
CA TYR A 232 -0.56 13.18 -15.82
C TYR A 232 -1.35 13.50 -17.10
N PRO A 233 -0.88 13.15 -18.31
CA PRO A 233 -1.64 13.42 -19.53
C PRO A 233 -2.94 12.62 -19.63
N MET A 234 -3.04 11.44 -19.02
CA MET A 234 -4.30 10.69 -18.97
C MET A 234 -5.37 11.38 -18.11
N ILE A 235 -4.97 12.07 -17.06
CA ILE A 235 -5.89 12.81 -16.18
C ILE A 235 -6.24 14.17 -16.81
N GLU A 236 -5.23 14.94 -17.20
CA GLU A 236 -5.39 16.31 -17.66
C GLU A 236 -5.72 16.44 -19.14
N GLY A 237 -5.36 15.45 -19.95
CA GLY A 237 -5.53 15.51 -21.42
C GLY A 237 -6.96 15.72 -21.84
N ARG A 238 -7.92 15.08 -21.18
CA ARG A 238 -9.35 15.22 -21.49
C ARG A 238 -9.86 16.65 -21.22
N SER A 239 -9.45 17.28 -20.12
CA SER A 239 -9.87 18.65 -19.77
C SER A 239 -9.30 19.69 -20.74
N HIS A 240 -8.17 19.39 -21.38
CA HIS A 240 -7.48 20.27 -22.34
C HIS A 240 -7.72 19.89 -23.82
N GLY A 241 -8.64 18.92 -24.10
CA GLY A 241 -8.95 18.51 -25.49
C GLY A 241 -7.83 17.72 -26.18
N TRP A 242 -7.02 16.98 -25.42
CA TRP A 242 -5.92 16.13 -25.92
C TRP A 242 -4.87 16.87 -26.78
N PRO A 243 -4.23 17.90 -26.24
CA PRO A 243 -3.18 18.63 -26.98
C PRO A 243 -1.96 17.74 -27.26
N VAL A 244 -1.16 18.12 -28.25
CA VAL A 244 0.01 17.33 -28.70
C VAL A 244 1.01 17.00 -27.58
N TRP A 245 1.14 17.87 -26.58
CA TRP A 245 2.04 17.61 -25.45
C TRP A 245 1.65 16.37 -24.64
N THR A 246 0.38 15.99 -24.58
CA THR A 246 -0.07 14.78 -23.88
C THR A 246 0.50 13.53 -24.50
N PHE A 247 0.49 13.44 -25.81
CA PHE A 247 1.08 12.33 -26.58
C PHE A 247 2.61 12.34 -26.50
N ALA A 248 3.23 13.51 -26.54
CA ALA A 248 4.68 13.64 -26.37
C ALA A 248 5.15 13.15 -24.98
N MET A 249 4.42 13.51 -23.91
CA MET A 249 4.71 13.00 -22.55
C MET A 249 4.59 11.48 -22.46
N MET A 250 3.50 10.91 -22.99
CA MET A 250 3.30 9.45 -23.00
C MET A 250 4.39 8.75 -23.83
N ALA A 251 4.76 9.28 -24.98
CA ALA A 251 5.84 8.73 -25.80
C ALA A 251 7.21 8.77 -25.06
N THR A 252 7.49 9.85 -24.33
CA THR A 252 8.73 10.00 -23.55
C THR A 252 8.81 9.02 -22.37
N SER A 253 7.70 8.51 -21.88
CA SER A 253 7.70 7.50 -20.82
C SER A 253 8.32 6.17 -21.25
N LEU A 254 8.18 5.78 -22.53
CA LEU A 254 8.66 4.49 -23.04
C LEU A 254 10.19 4.31 -22.91
N PRO A 255 11.04 5.26 -23.36
CA PRO A 255 12.49 5.14 -23.17
C PRO A 255 12.90 5.17 -21.70
N LEU A 256 12.14 5.85 -20.81
CA LEU A 256 12.41 5.82 -19.37
C LEU A 256 12.09 4.45 -18.75
N PHE A 257 11.01 3.79 -19.15
CA PHE A 257 10.76 2.41 -18.73
C PHE A 257 11.84 1.45 -19.24
N TYR A 258 12.30 1.64 -20.47
CA TYR A 258 13.42 0.86 -21.01
C TYR A 258 14.70 1.09 -20.21
N ALA A 259 15.02 2.33 -19.85
CA ALA A 259 16.17 2.66 -19.02
C ALA A 259 16.07 2.10 -17.60
N PHE A 260 14.86 2.02 -17.03
CA PHE A 260 14.61 1.44 -15.71
C PHE A 260 14.85 -0.09 -15.68
N VAL A 261 14.56 -0.80 -16.78
CA VAL A 261 14.72 -2.26 -16.88
C VAL A 261 16.18 -2.69 -17.10
N LYS A 262 17.05 -1.78 -17.62
CA LYS A 262 18.49 -2.03 -17.81
C LYS A 262 19.30 -1.73 -16.56
#